data_a3ca5847e7a8df8239116f38f3fa047b
#
_entry.id   a3ca5847e7a8df8239116f38f3fa047b
#
_cell.length_a   1.000
_cell.length_b   1.000
_cell.length_c   1.000
_cell.angle_alpha   90.00
_cell.angle_beta   90.00
_cell.angle_gamma   90.00
#
_symmetry.space_group_name_H-M   'P 1'
#
loop_
_entity.id
_entity.type
_entity.pdbx_description
1 polymer ?
#
loop_
_entity_poly.entity_id
_entity_poly.type
_entity_poly.pdbx_seq_one_letter_code
_entity_poly.pdbx_strand_id
1 'polypeptide(L)'
;MTNDPLTPSQADRKRTLRLALLCIAFTICGSLGYHFYDHWQTRKRAEAEWSRLGPLEPSGGSFQRPRLELDVPLFRQADDRWRNDKLGNTPATLGAEGFAVASAAMVLASYGIDTDPGRLNKLVTDANGYEGQGWLDWDKAAEVTGNIARKVYEDDPSYKLIDQNLARKNPVIVRLRTESGITHFVVIAGKDGLDYLTRDPGAGAAKGLYPLKEFGSKIEKLRFYEKVK
;
A
#
# COMPACT_ATOMS: atom_id res chain seq x y z
N MET A 1 62.79 3.77 -50.35
CA MET A 1 62.03 2.63 -49.79
C MET A 1 61.09 3.16 -48.72
N THR A 2 59.88 3.42 -49.12
CA THR A 2 58.81 3.94 -48.20
C THR A 2 58.15 2.72 -47.54
N ASN A 3 58.35 2.59 -46.22
CA ASN A 3 57.61 1.57 -45.42
C ASN A 3 56.15 2.04 -45.29
N ASP A 4 55.28 1.40 -46.01
CA ASP A 4 53.84 1.56 -45.92
C ASP A 4 53.38 0.94 -44.57
N PRO A 5 52.66 1.69 -43.71
CA PRO A 5 52.20 1.13 -42.44
C PRO A 5 51.14 0.08 -42.71
N LEU A 6 51.37 -1.14 -42.20
CA LEU A 6 50.47 -2.31 -42.31
C LEU A 6 49.05 -1.95 -41.89
N THR A 7 48.11 -1.83 -42.82
CA THR A 7 46.70 -1.68 -42.52
C THR A 7 46.15 -2.95 -41.87
N PRO A 8 45.42 -2.85 -40.72
CA PRO A 8 44.91 -4.04 -40.02
C PRO A 8 43.97 -4.85 -40.92
N SER A 9 44.15 -6.18 -40.90
CA SER A 9 43.31 -7.09 -41.68
C SER A 9 41.82 -6.98 -41.29
N GLN A 10 40.92 -7.34 -42.18
CA GLN A 10 39.46 -7.37 -41.86
C GLN A 10 39.16 -8.29 -40.66
N ALA A 11 39.93 -9.32 -40.46
CA ALA A 11 39.82 -10.25 -39.33
C ALA A 11 40.18 -9.56 -38.01
N ASP A 12 41.26 -8.77 -38.01
CA ASP A 12 41.70 -8.03 -36.83
C ASP A 12 40.69 -6.94 -36.44
N ARG A 13 40.13 -6.22 -37.42
CA ARG A 13 39.06 -5.24 -37.17
C ARG A 13 37.83 -5.87 -36.57
N LYS A 14 37.38 -7.05 -37.03
CA LYS A 14 36.24 -7.79 -36.48
C LYS A 14 36.54 -8.30 -35.06
N ARG A 15 37.74 -8.72 -34.75
CA ARG A 15 38.15 -9.16 -33.43
C ARG A 15 38.21 -8.00 -32.43
N THR A 16 38.77 -6.87 -32.83
CA THR A 16 38.78 -5.64 -32.01
C THR A 16 37.38 -5.14 -31.72
N LEU A 17 36.50 -5.12 -32.72
CA LEU A 17 35.10 -4.70 -32.55
C LEU A 17 34.34 -5.64 -31.57
N ARG A 18 34.53 -6.94 -31.67
CA ARG A 18 33.92 -7.92 -30.75
C ARG A 18 34.43 -7.72 -29.31
N LEU A 19 35.70 -7.49 -29.11
CA LEU A 19 36.26 -7.21 -27.79
C LEU A 19 35.73 -5.90 -27.22
N ALA A 20 35.63 -4.86 -28.02
CA ALA A 20 35.04 -3.59 -27.60
C ALA A 20 33.58 -3.73 -27.20
N LEU A 21 32.77 -4.47 -27.97
CA LEU A 21 31.36 -4.74 -27.65
C LEU A 21 31.22 -5.57 -26.35
N LEU A 22 32.09 -6.54 -26.12
CA LEU A 22 32.10 -7.32 -24.88
C LEU A 22 32.45 -6.44 -23.65
N CYS A 23 33.45 -5.56 -23.80
CA CYS A 23 33.80 -4.61 -22.72
C CYS A 23 32.64 -3.65 -22.41
N ILE A 24 31.95 -3.12 -23.43
CA ILE A 24 30.78 -2.25 -23.26
C ILE A 24 29.63 -3.00 -22.57
N ALA A 25 29.37 -4.25 -23.01
CA ALA A 25 28.32 -5.05 -22.37
C ALA A 25 28.66 -5.35 -20.91
N PHE A 26 29.94 -5.65 -20.60
CA PHE A 26 30.37 -5.90 -19.22
C PHE A 26 30.27 -4.67 -18.32
N THR A 27 30.60 -3.47 -18.84
CA THR A 27 30.45 -2.20 -18.11
C THR A 27 28.98 -1.84 -17.89
N ILE A 28 28.11 -2.07 -18.87
CA ILE A 28 26.66 -1.84 -18.71
C ILE A 28 26.08 -2.82 -17.68
N CYS A 29 26.37 -4.10 -17.76
CA CYS A 29 25.91 -5.10 -16.79
C CYS A 29 26.44 -4.80 -15.37
N GLY A 30 27.71 -4.41 -15.25
CA GLY A 30 28.30 -4.01 -13.97
C GLY A 30 27.65 -2.76 -13.38
N SER A 31 27.38 -1.75 -14.19
CA SER A 31 26.66 -0.54 -13.78
C SER A 31 25.23 -0.83 -13.35
N LEU A 32 24.48 -1.62 -14.12
CA LEU A 32 23.12 -2.02 -13.76
C LEU A 32 23.10 -2.86 -12.47
N GLY A 33 24.03 -3.79 -12.32
CA GLY A 33 24.19 -4.60 -11.11
C GLY A 33 24.52 -3.74 -9.89
N TYR A 34 25.40 -2.75 -10.05
CA TYR A 34 25.73 -1.80 -8.98
C TYR A 34 24.51 -0.94 -8.58
N HIS A 35 23.78 -0.38 -9.54
CA HIS A 35 22.57 0.38 -9.26
C HIS A 35 21.49 -0.45 -8.58
N PHE A 36 21.30 -1.69 -9.01
CA PHE A 36 20.37 -2.61 -8.36
C PHE A 36 20.80 -2.95 -6.92
N TYR A 37 22.09 -3.24 -6.72
CA TYR A 37 22.65 -3.52 -5.39
C TYR A 37 22.55 -2.31 -4.45
N ASP A 38 22.87 -1.11 -4.92
CA ASP A 38 22.78 0.13 -4.16
C ASP A 38 21.35 0.45 -3.77
N HIS A 39 20.41 0.31 -4.73
CA HIS A 39 18.99 0.47 -4.47
C HIS A 39 18.46 -0.56 -3.46
N TRP A 40 18.89 -1.81 -3.56
CA TRP A 40 18.53 -2.87 -2.62
C TRP A 40 19.10 -2.62 -1.22
N GLN A 41 20.36 -2.20 -1.11
CA GLN A 41 20.99 -1.84 0.16
C GLN A 41 20.32 -0.62 0.81
N THR A 42 19.97 0.38 0.01
CA THR A 42 19.27 1.58 0.49
C THR A 42 17.89 1.23 1.02
N ARG A 43 17.15 0.33 0.33
CA ARG A 43 15.89 -0.21 0.83
C ARG A 43 16.06 -0.96 2.14
N LYS A 44 17.03 -1.86 2.23
CA LYS A 44 17.32 -2.64 3.44
C LYS A 44 17.70 -1.75 4.64
N ARG A 45 18.49 -0.70 4.41
CA ARG A 45 18.84 0.26 5.47
C ARG A 45 17.61 1.06 5.91
N ALA A 46 16.78 1.51 4.98
CA ALA A 46 15.53 2.19 5.30
C ALA A 46 14.57 1.27 6.06
N GLU A 47 14.41 0.01 5.66
CA GLU A 47 13.60 -1.00 6.35
C GLU A 47 14.13 -1.26 7.78
N ALA A 48 15.45 -1.37 7.97
CA ALA A 48 16.08 -1.57 9.27
C ALA A 48 15.98 -0.33 10.19
N GLU A 49 16.01 0.88 9.64
CA GLU A 49 15.80 2.11 10.37
C GLU A 49 14.33 2.27 10.77
N TRP A 50 13.40 1.86 9.91
CA TRP A 50 11.96 1.91 10.17
C TRP A 50 11.49 0.87 11.18
N SER A 51 12.06 -0.34 11.16
CA SER A 51 11.75 -1.36 12.18
C SER A 51 12.19 -0.95 13.60
N ARG A 52 13.06 0.05 13.74
CA ARG A 52 13.47 0.64 15.02
C ARG A 52 12.50 1.71 15.53
N LEU A 53 11.64 2.28 14.68
CA LEU A 53 10.74 3.38 15.06
C LEU A 53 9.49 2.90 15.79
N GLY A 54 9.12 1.62 15.68
CA GLY A 54 7.93 1.07 16.31
C GLY A 54 6.62 1.71 15.81
N PRO A 55 5.51 1.52 16.52
CA PRO A 55 4.23 2.13 16.18
C PRO A 55 4.28 3.65 16.20
N LEU A 56 3.67 4.31 15.21
CA LEU A 56 3.62 5.77 15.11
C LEU A 56 2.48 6.35 15.94
N GLU A 57 2.67 7.58 16.41
CA GLU A 57 1.59 8.37 16.98
C GLU A 57 0.53 8.70 15.91
N PRO A 58 -0.75 8.87 16.28
CA PRO A 58 -1.84 9.13 15.35
C PRO A 58 -1.83 10.54 14.74
N SER A 59 -0.89 11.37 15.15
CA SER A 59 -0.61 12.71 14.60
C SER A 59 0.88 12.82 14.33
N GLY A 60 1.27 13.51 13.26
CA GLY A 60 2.69 13.70 12.90
C GLY A 60 2.91 13.95 11.42
N GLY A 61 4.13 13.69 10.95
CA GLY A 61 4.54 13.92 9.57
C GLY A 61 4.66 15.40 9.22
N SER A 62 4.41 15.77 7.96
CA SER A 62 4.46 17.14 7.49
C SER A 62 3.22 17.94 7.91
N PHE A 63 3.41 19.23 8.18
CA PHE A 63 2.29 20.12 8.50
C PHE A 63 1.45 20.41 7.26
N GLN A 64 0.14 20.17 7.32
CA GLN A 64 -0.79 20.33 6.19
C GLN A 64 -1.69 21.56 6.38
N ARG A 65 -1.62 22.52 5.45
CA ARG A 65 -2.57 23.64 5.30
C ARG A 65 -2.73 23.96 3.81
N PRO A 66 -3.93 24.25 3.34
CA PRO A 66 -5.22 24.12 4.03
C PRO A 66 -5.52 22.67 4.39
N ARG A 67 -6.56 22.43 5.23
CA ARG A 67 -7.09 21.11 5.54
C ARG A 67 -7.35 20.33 4.25
N LEU A 68 -6.86 19.11 4.21
CA LEU A 68 -7.04 18.17 3.11
C LEU A 68 -8.09 17.14 3.49
N GLU A 69 -9.08 16.94 2.62
CA GLU A 69 -10.05 15.85 2.72
C GLU A 69 -10.14 15.12 1.38
N LEU A 70 -10.10 13.81 1.42
CA LEU A 70 -10.30 12.96 0.26
C LEU A 70 -11.76 12.49 0.24
N ASP A 71 -12.34 12.39 -0.95
CA ASP A 71 -13.68 11.86 -1.15
C ASP A 71 -13.68 10.33 -0.98
N VAL A 72 -13.73 9.87 0.27
CA VAL A 72 -13.80 8.47 0.63
C VAL A 72 -15.17 8.20 1.24
N PRO A 73 -15.97 7.27 0.68
CA PRO A 73 -17.26 6.92 1.25
C PRO A 73 -17.09 6.32 2.66
N LEU A 74 -18.08 6.48 3.51
CA LEU A 74 -18.10 5.83 4.82
C LEU A 74 -18.99 4.59 4.77
N PHE A 75 -18.38 3.42 4.96
CA PHE A 75 -19.09 2.15 5.11
C PHE A 75 -18.96 1.65 6.54
N ARG A 76 -20.10 1.40 7.21
CA ARG A 76 -20.13 0.77 8.53
C ARG A 76 -20.05 -0.75 8.36
N GLN A 77 -19.14 -1.41 9.07
CA GLN A 77 -19.09 -2.87 9.06
C GLN A 77 -20.40 -3.52 9.55
N ALA A 78 -21.08 -2.88 10.51
CA ALA A 78 -22.33 -3.34 11.09
C ALA A 78 -23.58 -2.75 10.44
N ASP A 79 -23.51 -2.35 9.16
CA ASP A 79 -24.70 -1.91 8.38
C ASP A 79 -25.66 -3.09 8.18
N ASP A 80 -26.97 -2.85 8.31
CA ASP A 80 -28.01 -3.88 8.23
C ASP A 80 -28.00 -4.66 6.90
N ARG A 81 -27.50 -4.07 5.84
CA ARG A 81 -27.41 -4.69 4.51
C ARG A 81 -26.47 -5.91 4.45
N TRP A 82 -25.42 -5.95 5.30
CA TRP A 82 -24.39 -6.99 5.24
C TRP A 82 -23.88 -7.47 6.61
N ARG A 83 -24.30 -6.88 7.72
CA ARG A 83 -23.77 -7.18 9.06
C ARG A 83 -23.82 -8.67 9.43
N ASN A 84 -24.77 -9.42 8.88
CA ASN A 84 -24.98 -10.85 9.15
C ASN A 84 -24.26 -11.75 8.16
N ASP A 85 -23.63 -11.22 7.11
CA ASP A 85 -22.88 -11.99 6.12
C ASP A 85 -21.67 -12.62 6.79
N LYS A 86 -21.40 -13.88 6.45
CA LYS A 86 -20.22 -14.57 6.95
C LYS A 86 -18.94 -13.97 6.37
N LEU A 87 -17.93 -13.85 7.19
CA LEU A 87 -16.61 -13.41 6.79
C LEU A 87 -15.83 -14.60 6.22
N GLY A 88 -15.85 -14.74 4.90
CA GLY A 88 -15.36 -15.95 4.26
C GLY A 88 -16.07 -17.21 4.75
N ASN A 89 -15.31 -18.27 4.96
CA ASN A 89 -15.79 -19.55 5.48
C ASN A 89 -15.69 -19.68 7.01
N THR A 90 -15.63 -18.56 7.74
CA THR A 90 -15.51 -18.54 9.20
C THR A 90 -16.88 -18.41 9.89
N PRO A 91 -16.97 -18.67 11.21
CA PRO A 91 -18.18 -18.40 11.97
C PRO A 91 -18.42 -16.88 12.18
N ALA A 92 -17.41 -16.03 12.03
CA ALA A 92 -17.48 -14.59 12.20
C ALA A 92 -18.37 -13.94 11.14
N THR A 93 -18.89 -12.74 11.45
CA THR A 93 -19.72 -11.96 10.52
C THR A 93 -19.05 -10.62 10.21
N LEU A 94 -19.43 -10.00 9.08
CA LEU A 94 -18.99 -8.66 8.72
C LEU A 94 -19.27 -7.66 9.84
N GLY A 95 -20.43 -7.74 10.48
CA GLY A 95 -20.79 -6.85 11.59
C GLY A 95 -19.87 -6.97 12.80
N ALA A 96 -19.38 -8.17 13.07
CA ALA A 96 -18.49 -8.45 14.21
C ALA A 96 -17.02 -8.13 13.92
N GLU A 97 -16.49 -8.57 12.76
CA GLU A 97 -15.05 -8.56 12.47
C GLU A 97 -14.69 -7.97 11.09
N GLY A 98 -15.65 -7.35 10.40
CA GLY A 98 -15.50 -6.89 9.01
C GLY A 98 -14.71 -5.58 8.81
N PHE A 99 -14.03 -5.04 9.81
CA PHE A 99 -13.30 -3.76 9.71
C PHE A 99 -12.27 -3.73 8.58
N ALA A 100 -11.57 -4.84 8.29
CA ALA A 100 -10.61 -4.92 7.20
C ALA A 100 -11.29 -4.81 5.84
N VAL A 101 -12.36 -5.60 5.63
CA VAL A 101 -13.14 -5.59 4.38
C VAL A 101 -13.81 -4.26 4.16
N ALA A 102 -14.40 -3.65 5.22
CA ALA A 102 -15.05 -2.36 5.12
C ALA A 102 -14.05 -1.24 4.81
N SER A 103 -12.84 -1.28 5.40
CA SER A 103 -11.75 -0.33 5.07
C SER A 103 -11.26 -0.50 3.63
N ALA A 104 -11.08 -1.73 3.16
CA ALA A 104 -10.72 -2.01 1.76
C ALA A 104 -11.81 -1.50 0.80
N ALA A 105 -13.08 -1.79 1.07
CA ALA A 105 -14.22 -1.34 0.27
C ALA A 105 -14.30 0.18 0.18
N MET A 106 -14.06 0.92 1.28
CA MET A 106 -14.02 2.38 1.28
C MET A 106 -12.95 2.93 0.33
N VAL A 107 -11.73 2.37 0.38
CA VAL A 107 -10.64 2.80 -0.50
C VAL A 107 -10.92 2.44 -1.95
N LEU A 108 -11.34 1.21 -2.23
CA LEU A 108 -11.64 0.76 -3.59
C LEU A 108 -12.80 1.55 -4.21
N ALA A 109 -13.85 1.82 -3.44
CA ALA A 109 -14.97 2.67 -3.89
C ALA A 109 -14.54 4.11 -4.18
N SER A 110 -13.58 4.68 -3.42
CA SER A 110 -13.04 6.02 -3.69
C SER A 110 -12.31 6.12 -5.04
N TYR A 111 -11.92 5.00 -5.63
CA TYR A 111 -11.35 4.93 -6.99
C TYR A 111 -12.41 4.81 -8.08
N GLY A 112 -13.68 4.81 -7.72
CA GLY A 112 -14.81 4.69 -8.64
C GLY A 112 -15.21 3.23 -8.93
N ILE A 113 -14.74 2.28 -8.11
CA ILE A 113 -15.16 0.87 -8.21
C ILE A 113 -16.54 0.75 -7.55
N ASP A 114 -17.52 0.17 -8.26
CA ASP A 114 -18.86 -0.08 -7.72
C ASP A 114 -18.81 -1.27 -6.74
N THR A 115 -18.44 -0.97 -5.51
CA THR A 115 -18.32 -1.95 -4.42
C THR A 115 -18.78 -1.37 -3.09
N ASP A 116 -19.11 -2.27 -2.17
CA ASP A 116 -19.42 -2.04 -0.76
C ASP A 116 -18.91 -3.25 0.06
N PRO A 117 -18.95 -3.22 1.40
CA PRO A 117 -18.45 -4.33 2.21
C PRO A 117 -19.09 -5.68 1.92
N GLY A 118 -20.41 -5.72 1.66
CA GLY A 118 -21.11 -6.98 1.35
C GLY A 118 -20.68 -7.56 0.02
N ARG A 119 -20.64 -6.73 -1.03
CA ARG A 119 -20.19 -7.13 -2.37
C ARG A 119 -18.73 -7.57 -2.37
N LEU A 120 -17.84 -6.78 -1.74
CA LEU A 120 -16.43 -7.13 -1.66
C LEU A 120 -16.22 -8.43 -0.90
N ASN A 121 -16.88 -8.61 0.26
CA ASN A 121 -16.81 -9.83 1.02
C ASN A 121 -17.22 -11.05 0.20
N LYS A 122 -18.33 -10.94 -0.54
CA LYS A 122 -18.79 -12.04 -1.42
C LYS A 122 -17.74 -12.39 -2.48
N LEU A 123 -17.22 -11.40 -3.20
CA LEU A 123 -16.21 -11.62 -4.26
C LEU A 123 -14.93 -12.23 -3.71
N VAL A 124 -14.44 -11.74 -2.57
CA VAL A 124 -13.25 -12.26 -1.90
C VAL A 124 -13.49 -13.69 -1.41
N THR A 125 -14.67 -13.97 -0.85
CA THR A 125 -15.04 -15.34 -0.40
C THR A 125 -15.05 -16.31 -1.58
N ASP A 126 -15.71 -15.96 -2.67
CA ASP A 126 -15.80 -16.78 -3.89
C ASP A 126 -14.40 -17.04 -4.51
N ALA A 127 -13.46 -16.11 -4.33
CA ALA A 127 -12.08 -16.22 -4.79
C ALA A 127 -11.11 -16.86 -3.78
N ASN A 128 -11.60 -17.40 -2.64
CA ASN A 128 -10.79 -17.92 -1.53
C ASN A 128 -9.74 -16.91 -1.02
N GLY A 129 -10.10 -15.63 -0.96
CA GLY A 129 -9.22 -14.53 -0.55
C GLY A 129 -9.26 -14.21 0.94
N TYR A 130 -9.54 -15.21 1.78
CA TYR A 130 -9.39 -15.14 3.23
C TYR A 130 -8.41 -16.18 3.72
N GLU A 131 -7.52 -15.79 4.64
CA GLU A 131 -6.53 -16.64 5.26
C GLU A 131 -6.88 -16.93 6.72
N GLY A 132 -6.42 -18.06 7.24
CA GLY A 132 -6.52 -18.41 8.65
C GLY A 132 -7.93 -18.29 9.21
N GLN A 133 -8.12 -17.39 10.16
CA GLN A 133 -9.40 -17.16 10.85
C GLN A 133 -10.24 -16.02 10.21
N GLY A 134 -10.09 -15.78 8.91
CA GLY A 134 -10.82 -14.73 8.20
C GLY A 134 -10.01 -13.47 7.97
N TRP A 135 -8.69 -13.57 7.94
CA TRP A 135 -7.83 -12.46 7.57
C TRP A 135 -7.94 -12.18 6.08
N LEU A 136 -8.19 -10.92 5.75
CA LEU A 136 -8.34 -10.50 4.36
C LEU A 136 -7.01 -10.58 3.61
N ASP A 137 -6.98 -11.31 2.49
CA ASP A 137 -5.94 -11.17 1.48
C ASP A 137 -6.15 -9.85 0.73
N TRP A 138 -5.28 -8.88 0.99
CA TRP A 138 -5.38 -7.53 0.45
C TRP A 138 -5.10 -7.47 -1.06
N ASP A 139 -4.27 -8.36 -1.59
CA ASP A 139 -4.05 -8.47 -3.04
C ASP A 139 -5.31 -9.01 -3.72
N LYS A 140 -5.89 -10.06 -3.14
CA LYS A 140 -7.13 -10.66 -3.66
C LYS A 140 -8.30 -9.67 -3.63
N ALA A 141 -8.40 -8.85 -2.58
CA ALA A 141 -9.42 -7.80 -2.50
C ALA A 141 -9.32 -6.78 -3.65
N ALA A 142 -8.12 -6.49 -4.15
CA ALA A 142 -7.95 -5.65 -5.34
C ALA A 142 -8.26 -6.42 -6.64
N GLU A 143 -7.75 -7.64 -6.79
CA GLU A 143 -7.93 -8.47 -8.00
C GLU A 143 -9.40 -8.70 -8.34
N VAL A 144 -10.23 -9.07 -7.34
CA VAL A 144 -11.65 -9.38 -7.55
C VAL A 144 -12.50 -8.20 -7.99
N THR A 145 -11.96 -6.99 -7.93
CA THR A 145 -12.61 -5.76 -8.40
C THR A 145 -12.24 -5.38 -9.84
N GLY A 146 -11.72 -6.32 -10.62
CA GLY A 146 -11.38 -6.14 -12.03
C GLY A 146 -10.00 -5.52 -12.28
N ASN A 147 -9.09 -5.64 -11.34
CA ASN A 147 -7.72 -5.10 -11.42
C ASN A 147 -7.65 -3.58 -11.66
N ILE A 148 -8.68 -2.84 -11.30
CA ILE A 148 -8.70 -1.36 -11.37
C ILE A 148 -7.77 -0.75 -10.33
N ALA A 149 -7.51 -1.47 -9.25
CA ALA A 149 -6.56 -1.13 -8.22
C ALA A 149 -5.60 -2.29 -7.96
N ARG A 150 -4.45 -1.99 -7.38
CA ARG A 150 -3.49 -2.99 -6.89
C ARG A 150 -2.99 -2.60 -5.51
N LYS A 151 -2.70 -3.58 -4.66
CA LYS A 151 -1.97 -3.34 -3.42
C LYS A 151 -0.51 -3.01 -3.76
N VAL A 152 0.00 -1.93 -3.19
CA VAL A 152 1.39 -1.47 -3.43
C VAL A 152 2.25 -1.68 -2.20
N TYR A 153 1.67 -1.55 -1.03
CA TYR A 153 2.40 -1.64 0.23
C TYR A 153 1.54 -2.25 1.33
N GLU A 154 2.16 -3.07 2.18
CA GLU A 154 1.59 -3.61 3.41
C GLU A 154 2.73 -3.95 4.38
N ASP A 155 3.08 -3.03 5.28
CA ASP A 155 4.13 -3.24 6.28
C ASP A 155 4.15 -2.13 7.34
N ASP A 156 5.34 -1.86 7.91
CA ASP A 156 5.57 -0.89 8.98
C ASP A 156 5.07 0.51 8.65
N PRO A 157 4.55 1.25 9.64
CA PRO A 157 3.98 2.55 9.42
C PRO A 157 5.07 3.61 9.17
N SER A 158 4.77 4.57 8.29
CA SER A 158 5.66 5.67 7.95
C SER A 158 4.86 6.94 7.70
N TYR A 159 5.14 8.01 8.44
CA TYR A 159 4.55 9.33 8.19
C TYR A 159 4.81 9.81 6.75
N LYS A 160 6.02 9.58 6.25
CA LYS A 160 6.38 9.92 4.88
C LYS A 160 5.48 9.22 3.86
N LEU A 161 5.22 7.92 4.03
CA LEU A 161 4.34 7.18 3.12
C LEU A 161 2.89 7.64 3.24
N ILE A 162 2.38 7.92 4.44
CA ILE A 162 1.03 8.46 4.63
C ILE A 162 0.91 9.81 3.93
N ASP A 163 1.82 10.75 4.20
CA ASP A 163 1.78 12.09 3.62
C ASP A 163 1.91 12.08 2.10
N GLN A 164 2.80 11.25 1.54
CA GLN A 164 2.96 11.10 0.10
C GLN A 164 1.71 10.54 -0.59
N ASN A 165 1.03 9.59 0.05
CA ASN A 165 -0.22 9.04 -0.48
C ASN A 165 -1.32 10.09 -0.43
N LEU A 166 -1.51 10.79 0.67
CA LEU A 166 -2.49 11.86 0.79
C LEU A 166 -2.27 12.97 -0.25
N ALA A 167 -1.01 13.38 -0.49
CA ALA A 167 -0.66 14.36 -1.51
C ALA A 167 -1.03 13.89 -2.93
N ARG A 168 -1.03 12.59 -3.19
CA ARG A 168 -1.48 11.96 -4.46
C ARG A 168 -2.99 11.67 -4.48
N LYS A 169 -3.73 12.12 -3.47
CA LYS A 169 -5.17 11.82 -3.26
C LYS A 169 -5.44 10.32 -3.11
N ASN A 170 -4.52 9.61 -2.50
CA ASN A 170 -4.57 8.17 -2.27
C ASN A 170 -4.84 7.89 -0.79
N PRO A 171 -6.01 7.33 -0.40
CA PRO A 171 -6.30 7.00 0.99
C PRO A 171 -5.39 5.87 1.50
N VAL A 172 -5.11 5.87 2.81
CA VAL A 172 -4.24 4.88 3.45
C VAL A 172 -5.02 4.12 4.52
N ILE A 173 -4.95 2.79 4.50
CA ILE A 173 -5.52 1.96 5.55
C ILE A 173 -4.48 1.76 6.64
N VAL A 174 -4.83 1.97 7.89
CA VAL A 174 -3.95 1.75 9.03
C VAL A 174 -4.53 0.73 10.00
N ARG A 175 -3.62 -0.08 10.58
CA ARG A 175 -3.94 -1.00 11.65
C ARG A 175 -3.68 -0.33 12.99
N LEU A 176 -4.66 -0.44 13.86
CA LEU A 176 -4.66 0.08 15.22
C LEU A 176 -5.00 -1.06 16.19
N ARG A 177 -4.95 -0.77 17.49
CA ARG A 177 -5.54 -1.62 18.52
C ARG A 177 -6.58 -0.84 19.31
N THR A 178 -7.68 -1.49 19.62
CA THR A 178 -8.65 -0.97 20.59
C THR A 178 -8.04 -1.01 22.00
N GLU A 179 -8.65 -0.33 22.97
CA GLU A 179 -8.25 -0.41 24.38
C GLU A 179 -8.25 -1.84 24.90
N SER A 180 -9.13 -2.71 24.40
CA SER A 180 -9.17 -4.15 24.72
C SER A 180 -8.10 -4.98 24.00
N GLY A 181 -7.21 -4.37 23.21
CA GLY A 181 -6.14 -5.04 22.49
C GLY A 181 -6.58 -5.72 21.18
N ILE A 182 -7.83 -5.55 20.75
CA ILE A 182 -8.35 -6.11 19.50
C ILE A 182 -7.80 -5.30 18.32
N THR A 183 -7.35 -6.01 17.28
CA THR A 183 -6.95 -5.39 16.01
C THR A 183 -8.13 -4.67 15.37
N HIS A 184 -7.88 -3.45 14.88
CA HIS A 184 -8.86 -2.64 14.16
C HIS A 184 -8.22 -2.00 12.93
N PHE A 185 -9.00 -1.75 11.89
CA PHE A 185 -8.56 -1.06 10.68
C PHE A 185 -9.46 0.14 10.41
N VAL A 186 -8.82 1.25 10.05
CA VAL A 186 -9.48 2.49 9.64
C VAL A 186 -8.80 3.07 8.41
N VAL A 187 -9.46 4.01 7.74
CA VAL A 187 -8.92 4.67 6.53
C VAL A 187 -8.53 6.10 6.87
N ILE A 188 -7.26 6.45 6.72
CA ILE A 188 -6.83 7.85 6.70
C ILE A 188 -7.28 8.45 5.37
N ALA A 189 -8.20 9.41 5.45
CA ALA A 189 -8.84 10.07 4.32
C ALA A 189 -8.61 11.59 4.32
N GLY A 190 -7.67 12.09 5.10
CA GLY A 190 -7.34 13.51 5.12
C GLY A 190 -6.32 13.89 6.17
N LYS A 191 -6.04 15.20 6.26
CA LYS A 191 -5.09 15.77 7.21
C LYS A 191 -5.42 17.23 7.51
N ASP A 192 -5.32 17.64 8.78
CA ASP A 192 -5.43 19.02 9.22
C ASP A 192 -4.29 19.34 10.20
N GLY A 193 -3.39 20.24 9.82
CA GLY A 193 -2.17 20.46 10.57
C GLY A 193 -1.31 19.19 10.63
N LEU A 194 -1.09 18.67 11.84
CA LEU A 194 -0.42 17.39 12.08
C LEU A 194 -1.40 16.23 12.28
N ASP A 195 -2.71 16.50 12.39
CA ASP A 195 -3.72 15.50 12.68
C ASP A 195 -4.17 14.77 11.41
N TYR A 196 -4.01 13.45 11.37
CA TYR A 196 -4.62 12.63 10.35
C TYR A 196 -6.13 12.51 10.60
N LEU A 197 -6.91 12.63 9.52
CA LEU A 197 -8.37 12.51 9.57
C LEU A 197 -8.77 11.12 9.06
N THR A 198 -9.64 10.44 9.81
CA THR A 198 -9.98 9.05 9.55
C THR A 198 -11.47 8.82 9.30
N ARG A 199 -11.77 7.83 8.45
CA ARG A 199 -13.04 7.13 8.31
C ARG A 199 -12.93 5.80 9.03
N ASP A 200 -13.77 5.58 10.03
CA ASP A 200 -13.76 4.36 10.85
C ASP A 200 -15.00 3.52 10.51
N PRO A 201 -14.85 2.25 10.09
CA PRO A 201 -15.98 1.37 9.81
C PRO A 201 -16.69 0.86 11.06
N GLY A 202 -16.07 1.01 12.23
CA GLY A 202 -16.57 0.54 13.53
C GLY A 202 -17.37 1.59 14.28
N ALA A 203 -17.17 1.65 15.59
CA ALA A 203 -17.91 2.56 16.49
C ALA A 203 -17.70 4.05 16.16
N GLY A 204 -16.53 4.41 15.63
CA GLY A 204 -16.21 5.77 15.19
C GLY A 204 -16.99 6.24 13.97
N ALA A 205 -17.69 5.37 13.26
CA ALA A 205 -18.46 5.72 12.06
C ALA A 205 -19.49 6.84 12.28
N ALA A 206 -20.05 6.94 13.49
CA ALA A 206 -21.00 8.00 13.83
C ALA A 206 -20.38 9.41 13.81
N LYS A 207 -19.05 9.52 13.96
CA LYS A 207 -18.31 10.79 13.92
C LYS A 207 -18.04 11.28 12.48
N GLY A 208 -18.23 10.44 11.47
CA GLY A 208 -17.94 10.78 10.09
C GLY A 208 -16.42 10.82 9.82
N LEU A 209 -15.89 11.95 9.39
CA LEU A 209 -14.45 12.19 9.24
C LEU A 209 -13.93 12.94 10.47
N TYR A 210 -13.05 12.31 11.25
CA TYR A 210 -12.59 12.83 12.54
C TYR A 210 -11.09 12.60 12.74
N PRO A 211 -10.42 13.35 13.66
CA PRO A 211 -9.01 13.16 13.95
C PRO A 211 -8.69 11.78 14.50
N LEU A 212 -7.75 11.07 13.87
CA LEU A 212 -7.34 9.70 14.27
C LEU A 212 -6.87 9.62 15.73
N LYS A 213 -6.30 10.71 16.27
CA LYS A 213 -5.87 10.78 17.67
C LYS A 213 -7.01 10.55 18.68
N GLU A 214 -8.26 10.80 18.29
CA GLU A 214 -9.43 10.54 19.13
C GLU A 214 -9.73 9.03 19.31
N PHE A 215 -9.11 8.18 18.48
CA PHE A 215 -9.19 6.73 18.66
C PHE A 215 -8.35 6.25 19.86
N GLY A 216 -7.33 7.02 20.27
CA GLY A 216 -6.51 6.74 21.45
C GLY A 216 -5.47 5.64 21.25
N SER A 217 -5.11 5.29 20.02
CA SER A 217 -4.15 4.22 19.71
C SER A 217 -3.10 4.66 18.70
N LYS A 218 -1.96 3.98 18.73
CA LYS A 218 -0.87 4.17 17.77
C LYS A 218 -1.14 3.43 16.46
N ILE A 219 -0.53 3.91 15.39
CA ILE A 219 -0.54 3.25 14.08
C ILE A 219 0.52 2.14 14.11
N GLU A 220 0.09 0.88 14.07
CA GLU A 220 0.99 -0.29 14.11
C GLU A 220 1.49 -0.71 12.73
N LYS A 221 0.63 -0.64 11.72
CA LYS A 221 0.91 -1.02 10.33
C LYS A 221 0.12 -0.13 9.40
N LEU A 222 0.59 -0.01 8.16
CA LEU A 222 -0.17 0.66 7.11
C LEU A 222 -0.20 -0.19 5.85
N ARG A 223 -1.20 0.06 5.02
CA ARG A 223 -1.32 -0.48 3.67
C ARG A 223 -2.06 0.49 2.77
N PHE A 224 -1.78 0.41 1.49
CA PHE A 224 -2.48 1.20 0.50
C PHE A 224 -2.54 0.51 -0.85
N TYR A 225 -3.59 0.84 -1.56
CA TYR A 225 -3.77 0.50 -2.96
C TYR A 225 -3.36 1.69 -3.82
N GLU A 226 -3.10 1.44 -5.10
CA GLU A 226 -3.02 2.46 -6.13
C GLU A 226 -3.97 2.09 -7.26
N LYS A 227 -4.64 3.11 -7.83
CA LYS A 227 -5.45 2.92 -9.03
C LYS A 227 -4.54 2.60 -10.20
N VAL A 228 -4.84 1.51 -10.91
CA VAL A 228 -4.17 1.16 -12.17
C VAL A 228 -4.72 2.09 -13.25
N LYS A 229 -3.83 2.72 -14.00
CA LYS A 229 -4.20 3.66 -15.08
C LYS A 229 -4.74 2.93 -16.28
#